data_2cca4733911c396eb02a098ae293ea8d
#
_entry.id   2cca4733911c396eb02a098ae293ea8d
#
_cell.length_a   1.000
_cell.length_b   1.000
_cell.length_c   1.000
_cell.angle_alpha   90.00
_cell.angle_beta   90.00
_cell.angle_gamma   90.00
#
_symmetry.space_group_name_H-M   'P 1'
#
loop_
_entity.id
_entity.type
_entity.pdbx_description
1 polymer ?
#
loop_
_entity_poly.entity_id
_entity_poly.type
_entity_poly.pdbx_seq_one_letter_code
_entity_poly.pdbx_strand_id
1 'polypeptide(L)'
;MAQFLDPDYFLHKQNQEFYAHEIAHEQLLFLNMFNTHQNEIGTFVSLNSEVSAAKELADEIMSEPTRYGEGVDFTKIEFPDETPEAGVLGGRGFAFDYGDLWERNGQMSSTYPNRVVKCISALCIYTDLIIANSLKNSAGTEAPETTDWSSADMNPKHDINMIQKQFYGTGQKLQATDMVLNSNEYFSLCDYLDAFDIKYDITNLKWKGMTFWNSEGVVAPGDYLALCNKVPAVILEKYTNPKYSTIQQSIDTAVANGDKKAITKLPDALVNTHTYKPEGKPEMNTQQFWFNMVPNVVNRESIMAGTFGE
;
A
#
# COMPACT_ATOMS: atom_id res chain seq x y z
N MET A 1 -18.88 8.29 14.88
CA MET A 1 -18.53 8.28 16.33
C MET A 1 -19.69 7.98 17.28
N ALA A 2 -20.90 8.51 17.09
CA ALA A 2 -22.02 8.26 18.04
C ALA A 2 -22.49 6.81 18.14
N GLN A 3 -22.36 6.00 17.09
CA GLN A 3 -22.79 4.61 17.06
C GLN A 3 -21.92 3.67 17.91
N PHE A 4 -20.66 4.01 18.16
CA PHE A 4 -19.74 3.22 18.97
C PHE A 4 -19.98 3.32 20.50
N LEU A 5 -20.91 4.17 20.92
CA LEU A 5 -21.28 4.34 22.33
C LEU A 5 -22.41 3.39 22.77
N ASP A 6 -23.00 2.63 21.84
CA ASP A 6 -24.01 1.63 22.16
C ASP A 6 -23.31 0.38 22.77
N PRO A 7 -23.61 0.01 24.02
CA PRO A 7 -23.03 -1.16 24.67
C PRO A 7 -23.21 -2.46 23.88
N ASP A 8 -24.28 -2.56 23.10
CA ASP A 8 -24.64 -3.76 22.35
C ASP A 8 -24.03 -3.77 20.93
N TYR A 9 -23.37 -2.67 20.50
CA TYR A 9 -22.82 -2.56 19.15
C TYR A 9 -21.87 -3.71 18.80
N PHE A 10 -20.94 -4.02 19.70
CA PHE A 10 -19.93 -5.07 19.49
C PHE A 10 -20.40 -6.49 19.81
N LEU A 11 -21.66 -6.68 20.22
CA LEU A 11 -22.24 -8.02 20.33
C LEU A 11 -22.52 -8.64 18.94
N HIS A 12 -22.65 -7.81 17.91
CA HIS A 12 -22.90 -8.26 16.55
C HIS A 12 -21.60 -8.41 15.76
N LYS A 13 -21.35 -9.62 15.24
CA LYS A 13 -20.14 -9.94 14.44
C LYS A 13 -19.94 -8.97 13.27
N GLN A 14 -21.01 -8.56 12.60
CA GLN A 14 -20.96 -7.63 11.48
C GLN A 14 -20.40 -6.26 11.89
N ASN A 15 -20.77 -5.77 13.06
CA ASN A 15 -20.28 -4.51 13.58
C ASN A 15 -18.80 -4.60 14.01
N GLN A 16 -18.37 -5.74 14.56
CA GLN A 16 -16.97 -6.00 14.89
C GLN A 16 -16.10 -5.96 13.63
N GLU A 17 -16.56 -6.59 12.57
CA GLU A 17 -15.87 -6.63 11.30
C GLU A 17 -15.83 -5.25 10.66
N PHE A 18 -16.97 -4.54 10.62
CA PHE A 18 -17.04 -3.19 10.06
C PHE A 18 -16.07 -2.23 10.76
N TYR A 19 -16.00 -2.28 12.08
CA TYR A 19 -15.07 -1.48 12.87
C TYR A 19 -13.61 -1.79 12.54
N ALA A 20 -13.26 -3.07 12.37
CA ALA A 20 -11.92 -3.48 11.98
C ALA A 20 -11.54 -2.95 10.56
N HIS A 21 -12.51 -2.95 9.63
CA HIS A 21 -12.32 -2.39 8.30
C HIS A 21 -12.09 -0.88 8.32
N GLU A 22 -12.88 -0.12 9.10
CA GLU A 22 -12.71 1.33 9.22
C GLU A 22 -11.30 1.68 9.70
N ILE A 23 -10.82 0.99 10.76
CA ILE A 23 -9.45 1.21 11.28
C ILE A 23 -8.41 0.87 10.21
N ALA A 24 -8.57 -0.23 9.49
CA ALA A 24 -7.62 -0.64 8.46
C ALA A 24 -7.55 0.37 7.30
N HIS A 25 -8.69 0.91 6.87
CA HIS A 25 -8.73 1.94 5.85
C HIS A 25 -8.07 3.26 6.28
N GLU A 26 -8.17 3.62 7.55
CA GLU A 26 -7.55 4.83 8.09
C GLU A 26 -6.04 4.69 8.27
N GLN A 27 -5.55 3.49 8.59
CA GLN A 27 -4.16 3.28 9.04
C GLN A 27 -3.22 2.70 7.99
N LEU A 28 -3.73 2.01 6.95
CA LEU A 28 -2.87 1.47 5.89
C LEU A 28 -2.33 2.60 5.00
N LEU A 29 -1.02 2.85 5.11
CA LEU A 29 -0.34 3.91 4.36
C LEU A 29 -0.43 3.68 2.84
N PHE A 30 -0.03 2.50 2.38
CA PHE A 30 0.05 2.20 0.96
C PHE A 30 -1.30 2.00 0.27
N LEU A 31 -2.37 1.76 1.04
CA LEU A 31 -3.72 1.70 0.50
C LEU A 31 -4.18 3.04 -0.10
N ASN A 32 -3.70 4.15 0.48
CA ASN A 32 -4.00 5.49 0.01
C ASN A 32 -3.16 5.90 -1.22
N MET A 33 -2.09 5.17 -1.51
CA MET A 33 -1.14 5.48 -2.58
C MET A 33 -1.40 4.64 -3.84
N PHE A 34 -1.82 3.39 -3.69
CA PHE A 34 -1.92 2.43 -4.78
C PHE A 34 -3.35 1.98 -5.05
N ASN A 35 -3.62 1.62 -6.30
CA ASN A 35 -4.86 0.95 -6.67
C ASN A 35 -4.87 -0.46 -6.10
N THR A 36 -6.04 -0.93 -5.69
CA THR A 36 -6.25 -2.28 -5.20
C THR A 36 -6.94 -3.14 -6.25
N HIS A 37 -6.55 -4.40 -6.31
CA HIS A 37 -7.19 -5.41 -7.14
C HIS A 37 -7.64 -6.59 -6.26
N GLN A 38 -8.94 -6.91 -6.30
CA GLN A 38 -9.51 -8.05 -5.59
C GLN A 38 -9.23 -9.32 -6.37
N ASN A 39 -8.45 -10.22 -5.79
CA ASN A 39 -8.13 -11.51 -6.38
C ASN A 39 -9.18 -12.56 -5.98
N GLU A 40 -9.59 -13.40 -6.95
CA GLU A 40 -10.66 -14.38 -6.72
C GLU A 40 -10.19 -15.67 -6.03
N ILE A 41 -8.93 -16.02 -6.20
CA ILE A 41 -8.41 -17.34 -5.79
C ILE A 41 -7.23 -17.31 -4.82
N GLY A 42 -6.89 -16.14 -4.28
CA GLY A 42 -5.75 -15.99 -3.35
C GLY A 42 -4.38 -16.21 -3.98
N THR A 43 -4.29 -16.31 -5.29
CA THR A 43 -3.04 -16.36 -6.07
C THR A 43 -3.06 -15.31 -7.15
N PHE A 44 -1.92 -14.74 -7.47
CA PHE A 44 -1.79 -13.77 -8.56
C PHE A 44 -0.59 -14.13 -9.43
N VAL A 45 -0.63 -13.67 -10.67
CA VAL A 45 0.49 -13.77 -11.59
C VAL A 45 1.19 -12.41 -11.62
N SER A 46 2.42 -12.37 -11.16
CA SER A 46 3.30 -11.23 -11.35
C SER A 46 4.01 -11.41 -12.67
N LEU A 47 3.82 -10.48 -13.58
CA LEU A 47 4.68 -10.35 -14.74
C LEU A 47 5.93 -9.60 -14.26
N ASN A 48 6.94 -10.33 -13.81
CA ASN A 48 8.28 -9.77 -13.67
C ASN A 48 8.80 -9.51 -15.10
N SER A 49 8.30 -8.46 -15.73
CA SER A 49 8.97 -7.96 -16.90
C SER A 49 10.28 -7.33 -16.41
N GLU A 50 11.40 -7.97 -16.70
CA GLU A 50 12.64 -7.25 -16.93
C GLU A 50 12.42 -6.38 -18.18
N VAL A 51 11.53 -5.40 -18.08
CA VAL A 51 11.41 -4.40 -19.11
C VAL A 51 12.69 -3.61 -18.98
N SER A 52 13.64 -3.94 -19.85
CA SER A 52 14.73 -3.04 -20.16
C SER A 52 14.12 -1.66 -20.37
N ALA A 53 14.72 -0.64 -19.79
CA ALA A 53 14.25 0.73 -19.94
C ALA A 53 13.92 1.00 -21.42
N ALA A 54 12.90 1.80 -21.69
CA ALA A 54 12.55 2.17 -23.07
C ALA A 54 13.78 2.70 -23.85
N LYS A 55 14.78 3.22 -23.13
CA LYS A 55 16.08 3.62 -23.66
C LYS A 55 16.95 2.43 -24.07
N GLU A 56 17.04 1.38 -23.23
CA GLU A 56 17.77 0.14 -23.57
C GLU A 56 17.11 -0.56 -24.75
N LEU A 57 15.78 -0.62 -24.77
CA LEU A 57 15.04 -1.14 -25.90
C LEU A 57 15.30 -0.31 -27.18
N ALA A 58 15.38 1.01 -27.07
CA ALA A 58 15.71 1.89 -28.19
C ALA A 58 17.18 1.75 -28.63
N ASP A 59 18.09 1.50 -27.70
CA ASP A 59 19.52 1.27 -27.97
C ASP A 59 19.77 -0.13 -28.58
N GLU A 60 18.99 -1.14 -28.17
CA GLU A 60 19.01 -2.50 -28.78
C GLU A 60 18.40 -2.51 -30.20
N ILE A 61 17.39 -1.70 -30.44
CA ILE A 61 16.73 -1.57 -31.76
C ILE A 61 17.53 -0.56 -32.62
N MET A 62 18.79 -0.61 -32.70
CA MET A 62 19.68 0.26 -33.49
C MET A 62 19.25 0.50 -34.96
N SER A 63 18.09 0.05 -35.38
CA SER A 63 17.50 0.26 -36.70
C SER A 63 16.43 1.34 -36.66
N GLU A 64 16.48 2.28 -37.59
CA GLU A 64 15.39 3.23 -37.80
C GLU A 64 14.05 2.47 -37.98
N PRO A 65 12.97 2.94 -37.35
CA PRO A 65 11.64 2.35 -37.57
C PRO A 65 11.34 2.31 -39.09
N THR A 66 10.88 1.17 -39.57
CA THR A 66 10.54 1.00 -40.97
C THR A 66 9.47 2.01 -41.38
N ARG A 67 9.72 2.76 -42.44
CA ARG A 67 8.73 3.72 -42.98
C ARG A 67 7.53 2.96 -43.49
N TYR A 68 6.33 3.41 -43.12
CA TYR A 68 5.09 2.86 -43.64
C TYR A 68 5.07 3.00 -45.18
N GLY A 69 4.81 1.88 -45.84
CA GLY A 69 4.66 1.81 -47.31
C GLY A 69 3.87 0.55 -47.69
N GLU A 70 3.19 0.61 -48.84
CA GLU A 70 2.41 -0.53 -49.32
C GLU A 70 3.35 -1.70 -49.62
N GLY A 71 3.13 -2.87 -49.01
CA GLY A 71 3.94 -4.05 -49.17
C GLY A 71 5.23 -4.12 -48.35
N VAL A 72 5.42 -3.26 -47.37
CA VAL A 72 6.58 -3.28 -46.45
C VAL A 72 6.18 -3.92 -45.13
N ASP A 73 6.88 -4.95 -44.74
CA ASP A 73 6.74 -5.54 -43.39
C ASP A 73 7.42 -4.64 -42.36
N PHE A 74 6.71 -4.38 -41.24
CA PHE A 74 7.31 -3.68 -40.12
C PHE A 74 8.36 -4.55 -39.42
N THR A 75 9.40 -3.90 -38.90
CA THR A 75 10.38 -4.56 -38.03
C THR A 75 9.64 -5.05 -36.77
N LYS A 76 9.71 -6.33 -36.51
CA LYS A 76 9.15 -6.94 -35.31
C LYS A 76 10.14 -6.77 -34.15
N ILE A 77 9.65 -6.31 -33.03
CA ILE A 77 10.40 -6.24 -31.79
C ILE A 77 10.13 -7.57 -31.06
N GLU A 78 11.17 -8.30 -30.74
CA GLU A 78 11.08 -9.47 -29.87
C GLU A 78 11.30 -8.99 -28.42
N PHE A 79 10.28 -9.13 -27.59
CA PHE A 79 10.44 -8.90 -26.17
C PHE A 79 11.03 -10.15 -25.53
N PRO A 80 11.98 -10.01 -24.57
CA PRO A 80 12.45 -11.16 -23.82
C PRO A 80 11.26 -11.89 -23.19
N ASP A 81 11.32 -13.21 -23.19
CA ASP A 81 10.25 -14.06 -22.64
C ASP A 81 9.91 -13.61 -21.21
N GLU A 82 8.75 -13.00 -21.04
CA GLU A 82 8.19 -12.68 -19.74
C GLU A 82 7.79 -14.01 -19.07
N THR A 83 8.56 -14.45 -18.11
CA THR A 83 8.19 -15.62 -17.30
C THR A 83 7.23 -15.18 -16.20
N PRO A 84 5.94 -15.54 -16.27
CA PRO A 84 5.00 -15.21 -15.21
C PRO A 84 5.38 -15.95 -13.93
N GLU A 85 5.63 -15.20 -12.85
CA GLU A 85 5.79 -15.76 -11.53
C GLU A 85 4.44 -15.80 -10.80
N ALA A 86 4.08 -16.99 -10.30
CA ALA A 86 2.88 -17.15 -9.48
C ALA A 86 3.18 -16.69 -8.04
N GLY A 87 2.54 -15.61 -7.62
CA GLY A 87 2.55 -15.16 -6.23
C GLY A 87 1.39 -15.77 -5.44
N VAL A 88 1.63 -16.06 -4.16
CA VAL A 88 0.58 -16.49 -3.22
C VAL A 88 0.29 -15.36 -2.27
N LEU A 89 -1.00 -15.01 -2.13
CA LEU A 89 -1.47 -14.05 -1.14
C LEU A 89 -1.45 -14.70 0.25
N GLY A 90 -0.27 -14.75 0.87
CA GLY A 90 -0.09 -15.28 2.22
C GLY A 90 -0.74 -14.39 3.26
N GLY A 91 -1.71 -14.93 4.02
CA GLY A 91 -2.34 -14.20 5.12
C GLY A 91 -1.41 -14.02 6.30
N ARG A 92 -1.37 -12.81 6.85
CA ARG A 92 -0.76 -12.50 8.15
C ARG A 92 -1.85 -12.00 9.08
N GLY A 93 -1.82 -12.43 10.33
CA GLY A 93 -2.89 -12.08 11.25
C GLY A 93 -2.48 -12.09 12.71
N PHE A 94 -3.33 -11.48 13.52
CA PHE A 94 -3.27 -11.51 14.98
C PHE A 94 -4.56 -12.05 15.55
N ALA A 95 -4.48 -12.54 16.76
CA ALA A 95 -5.63 -13.03 17.51
C ALA A 95 -5.56 -12.58 18.97
N PHE A 96 -6.72 -12.47 19.60
CA PHE A 96 -6.80 -12.33 21.05
C PHE A 96 -7.97 -13.14 21.62
N ASP A 97 -7.81 -13.53 22.86
CA ASP A 97 -8.83 -14.27 23.61
C ASP A 97 -9.67 -13.34 24.46
N TYR A 98 -10.97 -13.62 24.56
CA TYR A 98 -11.88 -12.99 25.49
C TYR A 98 -12.87 -14.00 26.08
N GLY A 99 -13.26 -13.79 27.34
CA GLY A 99 -14.17 -14.69 28.02
C GLY A 99 -15.66 -14.40 27.74
N ASP A 100 -16.52 -15.40 27.80
CA ASP A 100 -17.98 -15.24 27.66
C ASP A 100 -18.56 -14.24 28.68
N LEU A 101 -17.87 -14.03 29.82
CA LEU A 101 -18.26 -13.05 30.82
C LEU A 101 -18.12 -11.58 30.38
N TRP A 102 -17.37 -11.31 29.29
CA TRP A 102 -17.22 -9.95 28.79
C TRP A 102 -18.53 -9.36 28.30
N GLU A 103 -19.37 -10.17 27.69
CA GLU A 103 -20.72 -9.78 27.27
C GLU A 103 -21.58 -9.36 28.47
N ARG A 104 -21.48 -10.10 29.57
CA ARG A 104 -22.27 -9.84 30.79
C ARG A 104 -21.76 -8.67 31.63
N ASN A 105 -20.47 -8.37 31.56
CA ASN A 105 -19.82 -7.36 32.38
C ASN A 105 -19.61 -6.02 31.65
N GLY A 106 -20.16 -5.83 30.44
CA GLY A 106 -20.01 -4.62 29.65
C GLY A 106 -18.60 -4.41 29.07
N GLN A 107 -17.72 -5.42 29.14
CA GLN A 107 -16.35 -5.32 28.59
C GLN A 107 -16.32 -5.35 27.06
N MET A 108 -17.40 -5.83 26.42
CA MET A 108 -17.53 -5.76 24.95
C MET A 108 -17.59 -4.33 24.45
N SER A 109 -18.12 -3.39 25.23
CA SER A 109 -18.19 -1.98 24.84
C SER A 109 -16.94 -1.17 25.23
N SER A 110 -16.14 -1.62 26.22
CA SER A 110 -15.01 -0.86 26.75
C SER A 110 -13.64 -1.46 26.40
N THR A 111 -13.47 -2.77 26.56
CA THR A 111 -12.16 -3.44 26.42
C THR A 111 -11.99 -4.04 25.03
N TYR A 112 -13.05 -4.61 24.46
CA TYR A 112 -13.00 -5.25 23.15
C TYR A 112 -12.57 -4.28 22.04
N PRO A 113 -13.15 -3.05 21.88
CA PRO A 113 -12.74 -2.12 20.84
C PRO A 113 -11.26 -1.76 20.92
N ASN A 114 -10.74 -1.53 22.14
CA ASN A 114 -9.33 -1.21 22.35
C ASN A 114 -8.40 -2.35 21.91
N ARG A 115 -8.81 -3.60 22.09
CA ARG A 115 -8.03 -4.76 21.63
C ARG A 115 -8.09 -4.91 20.11
N VAL A 116 -9.25 -4.67 19.50
CA VAL A 116 -9.40 -4.65 18.04
C VAL A 116 -8.49 -3.60 17.44
N VAL A 117 -8.53 -2.35 17.97
CA VAL A 117 -7.65 -1.25 17.50
C VAL A 117 -6.19 -1.69 17.54
N LYS A 118 -5.71 -2.22 18.69
CA LYS A 118 -4.31 -2.63 18.84
C LYS A 118 -3.92 -3.74 17.86
N CYS A 119 -4.79 -4.73 17.66
CA CYS A 119 -4.52 -5.82 16.72
C CYS A 119 -4.49 -5.33 15.28
N ILE A 120 -5.46 -4.51 14.88
CA ILE A 120 -5.53 -3.99 13.51
C ILE A 120 -4.40 -3.01 13.25
N SER A 121 -4.07 -2.10 14.19
CA SER A 121 -2.93 -1.19 14.04
C SER A 121 -1.61 -1.94 13.86
N ALA A 122 -1.35 -2.96 14.69
CA ALA A 122 -0.15 -3.78 14.55
C ALA A 122 -0.13 -4.52 13.20
N LEU A 123 -1.29 -4.99 12.73
CA LEU A 123 -1.42 -5.67 11.44
C LEU A 123 -1.19 -4.71 10.27
N CYS A 124 -1.68 -3.47 10.34
CA CYS A 124 -1.45 -2.42 9.35
C CYS A 124 0.03 -2.08 9.24
N ILE A 125 0.70 -1.78 10.37
CA ILE A 125 2.14 -1.48 10.39
C ILE A 125 2.95 -2.64 9.78
N TYR A 126 2.63 -3.87 10.16
CA TYR A 126 3.33 -5.04 9.63
C TYR A 126 3.11 -5.23 8.13
N THR A 127 1.89 -4.99 7.64
CA THR A 127 1.55 -5.09 6.22
C THR A 127 2.26 -4.01 5.42
N ASP A 128 2.25 -2.77 5.90
CA ASP A 128 2.97 -1.66 5.27
C ASP A 128 4.48 -1.90 5.25
N LEU A 129 5.05 -2.50 6.30
CA LEU A 129 6.47 -2.89 6.33
C LEU A 129 6.81 -3.93 5.26
N ILE A 130 5.96 -4.95 5.06
CA ILE A 130 6.14 -5.95 3.99
C ILE A 130 6.08 -5.27 2.62
N ILE A 131 5.12 -4.37 2.41
CA ILE A 131 4.98 -3.64 1.15
C ILE A 131 6.22 -2.76 0.92
N ALA A 132 6.66 -1.98 1.91
CA ALA A 132 7.85 -1.13 1.81
C ALA A 132 9.11 -1.93 1.47
N ASN A 133 9.34 -3.06 2.14
CA ASN A 133 10.47 -3.94 1.86
C ASN A 133 10.41 -4.53 0.45
N SER A 134 9.22 -4.92 -0.01
CA SER A 134 9.04 -5.42 -1.38
C SER A 134 9.34 -4.33 -2.40
N LEU A 135 8.88 -3.09 -2.17
CA LEU A 135 9.17 -1.94 -3.04
C LEU A 135 10.67 -1.60 -3.04
N LYS A 136 11.33 -1.60 -1.87
CA LYS A 136 12.77 -1.37 -1.75
C LYS A 136 13.57 -2.39 -2.55
N ASN A 137 13.19 -3.67 -2.47
CA ASN A 137 13.87 -4.76 -3.19
C ASN A 137 13.58 -4.76 -4.70
N SER A 138 12.49 -4.13 -5.12
CA SER A 138 12.07 -4.06 -6.52
C SER A 138 12.38 -2.72 -7.18
N ALA A 139 13.06 -1.80 -6.49
CA ALA A 139 13.42 -0.49 -7.03
C ALA A 139 14.32 -0.66 -8.26
N GLY A 140 13.91 -0.06 -9.38
CA GLY A 140 14.64 -0.12 -10.65
C GLY A 140 15.34 1.18 -11.00
N THR A 141 14.94 2.32 -10.40
CA THR A 141 15.60 3.60 -10.60
C THR A 141 16.65 3.83 -9.53
N GLU A 142 17.89 4.11 -9.96
CA GLU A 142 19.01 4.37 -9.08
C GLU A 142 18.81 5.68 -8.29
N ALA A 143 19.10 5.66 -7.00
CA ALA A 143 19.02 6.83 -6.14
C ALA A 143 20.20 7.79 -6.42
N PRO A 144 19.97 9.10 -6.49
CA PRO A 144 21.04 10.08 -6.59
C PRO A 144 21.72 10.31 -5.24
N GLU A 145 22.93 10.88 -5.27
CA GLU A 145 23.53 11.45 -4.06
C GLU A 145 22.64 12.57 -3.51
N THR A 146 22.35 12.50 -2.21
CA THR A 146 21.46 13.46 -1.52
C THR A 146 22.11 13.96 -0.23
N THR A 147 21.63 15.09 0.26
CA THR A 147 22.08 15.60 1.57
C THR A 147 21.42 14.85 2.70
N ASP A 148 22.08 14.77 3.86
CA ASP A 148 21.48 14.25 5.07
C ASP A 148 20.42 15.20 5.62
N TRP A 149 19.14 14.77 5.62
CA TRP A 149 18.02 15.60 6.08
C TRP A 149 17.92 15.69 7.62
N SER A 150 18.75 14.97 8.35
CA SER A 150 18.90 15.12 9.79
C SER A 150 19.95 16.17 10.16
N SER A 151 20.72 16.67 9.21
CA SER A 151 21.81 17.62 9.40
C SER A 151 21.39 19.09 9.16
N ALA A 152 22.19 20.01 9.70
CA ALA A 152 21.98 21.45 9.46
C ALA A 152 22.25 21.88 8.00
N ASP A 153 22.97 21.08 7.24
CA ASP A 153 23.34 21.34 5.83
C ASP A 153 22.35 20.74 4.83
N MET A 154 21.19 20.28 5.32
CA MET A 154 20.14 19.69 4.49
C MET A 154 19.70 20.64 3.36
N ASN A 155 19.51 20.08 2.16
CA ASN A 155 19.04 20.83 0.99
C ASN A 155 17.91 20.08 0.25
N PRO A 156 16.71 19.94 0.83
CA PRO A 156 15.61 19.18 0.24
C PRO A 156 15.22 19.68 -1.14
N LYS A 157 15.39 20.99 -1.40
CA LYS A 157 15.09 21.57 -2.70
C LYS A 157 16.01 21.04 -3.82
N HIS A 158 17.28 20.84 -3.51
CA HIS A 158 18.27 20.27 -4.44
C HIS A 158 17.97 18.77 -4.62
N ASP A 159 17.82 18.04 -3.51
CA ASP A 159 17.68 16.59 -3.51
C ASP A 159 16.45 16.13 -4.27
N ILE A 160 15.29 16.79 -4.07
CA ILE A 160 14.07 16.51 -4.82
C ILE A 160 14.29 16.75 -6.33
N ASN A 161 15.03 17.79 -6.72
CA ASN A 161 15.35 18.00 -8.14
C ASN A 161 16.24 16.87 -8.70
N MET A 162 17.20 16.37 -7.91
CA MET A 162 18.05 15.24 -8.31
C MET A 162 17.24 13.96 -8.45
N ILE A 163 16.35 13.65 -7.50
CA ILE A 163 15.42 12.53 -7.58
C ILE A 163 14.55 12.63 -8.84
N GLN A 164 13.95 13.79 -9.11
CA GLN A 164 13.17 14.01 -10.32
C GLN A 164 14.00 13.81 -11.60
N LYS A 165 15.25 14.27 -11.60
CA LYS A 165 16.17 14.12 -12.73
C LYS A 165 16.45 12.65 -13.03
N GLN A 166 16.63 11.79 -12.00
CA GLN A 166 16.83 10.36 -12.18
C GLN A 166 15.62 9.69 -12.83
N PHE A 167 14.39 10.00 -12.34
CA PHE A 167 13.18 9.49 -12.97
C PHE A 167 13.04 9.91 -14.43
N TYR A 168 13.39 11.15 -14.80
CA TYR A 168 13.41 11.58 -16.19
C TYR A 168 14.48 10.86 -17.01
N GLY A 169 15.59 10.47 -16.38
CA GLY A 169 16.71 9.77 -16.99
C GLY A 169 16.40 8.34 -17.44
N THR A 170 15.31 7.72 -16.94
CA THR A 170 14.91 6.36 -17.32
C THR A 170 14.46 6.21 -18.77
N GLY A 171 14.29 7.29 -19.51
CA GLY A 171 13.78 7.29 -20.88
C GLY A 171 12.27 7.20 -21.02
N GLN A 172 11.55 6.82 -19.96
CA GLN A 172 10.08 6.72 -19.93
C GLN A 172 9.38 8.04 -19.58
N LYS A 173 10.13 9.12 -19.35
CA LYS A 173 9.62 10.44 -18.92
C LYS A 173 8.82 10.34 -17.59
N LEU A 174 9.26 9.47 -16.69
CA LEU A 174 8.66 9.31 -15.38
C LEU A 174 8.91 10.57 -14.52
N GLN A 175 8.06 10.77 -13.56
CA GLN A 175 8.17 11.85 -12.58
C GLN A 175 7.72 11.32 -11.22
N ALA A 176 8.55 11.46 -10.20
CA ALA A 176 8.13 11.11 -8.86
C ALA A 176 6.92 11.96 -8.45
N THR A 177 5.87 11.29 -8.02
CA THR A 177 4.62 11.91 -7.53
C THR A 177 4.46 11.78 -6.04
N ASP A 178 5.06 10.76 -5.46
CA ASP A 178 4.94 10.42 -4.04
C ASP A 178 6.29 10.08 -3.45
N MET A 179 6.48 10.43 -2.18
CA MET A 179 7.68 10.12 -1.43
C MET A 179 7.31 9.70 -0.01
N VAL A 180 7.76 8.53 0.38
CA VAL A 180 7.54 7.98 1.72
C VAL A 180 8.80 8.21 2.55
N LEU A 181 8.64 8.84 3.69
CA LEU A 181 9.70 9.25 4.60
C LEU A 181 9.50 8.66 5.99
N ASN A 182 10.58 8.47 6.72
CA ASN A 182 10.48 8.29 8.17
C ASN A 182 9.99 9.59 8.83
N SER A 183 9.45 9.49 10.04
CA SER A 183 8.95 10.66 10.78
C SER A 183 10.02 11.73 11.00
N ASN A 184 11.28 11.35 11.22
CA ASN A 184 12.37 12.30 11.44
C ASN A 184 12.57 13.20 10.21
N GLU A 185 12.73 12.59 9.03
CA GLU A 185 12.96 13.29 7.76
C GLU A 185 11.70 14.06 7.33
N TYR A 186 10.51 13.51 7.63
CA TYR A 186 9.26 14.21 7.35
C TYR A 186 9.14 15.53 8.13
N PHE A 187 9.40 15.51 9.43
CA PHE A 187 9.35 16.73 10.24
C PHE A 187 10.52 17.66 9.98
N SER A 188 11.72 17.15 9.66
CA SER A 188 12.82 17.99 9.17
C SER A 188 12.45 18.75 7.89
N LEU A 189 11.71 18.10 6.96
CA LEU A 189 11.17 18.79 5.79
C LEU A 189 10.15 19.86 6.17
N CYS A 190 9.27 19.61 7.15
CA CYS A 190 8.34 20.60 7.65
C CYS A 190 9.07 21.82 8.21
N ASP A 191 10.08 21.61 9.06
CA ASP A 191 10.91 22.69 9.64
C ASP A 191 11.62 23.50 8.55
N TYR A 192 12.13 22.82 7.51
CA TYR A 192 12.71 23.50 6.36
C TYR A 192 11.68 24.37 5.62
N LEU A 193 10.48 23.88 5.38
CA LEU A 193 9.42 24.64 4.70
C LEU A 193 8.98 25.84 5.52
N ASP A 194 8.88 25.70 6.84
CA ASP A 194 8.57 26.78 7.78
C ASP A 194 9.65 27.87 7.77
N ALA A 195 10.93 27.49 7.73
CA ALA A 195 12.05 28.42 7.63
C ALA A 195 12.02 29.30 6.37
N PHE A 196 11.33 28.84 5.31
CA PHE A 196 11.17 29.59 4.05
C PHE A 196 9.75 30.16 3.86
N ASP A 197 8.90 30.19 4.89
CA ASP A 197 7.51 30.65 4.81
C ASP A 197 6.67 29.94 3.75
N ILE A 198 6.99 28.68 3.42
CA ILE A 198 6.26 27.88 2.44
C ILE A 198 5.06 27.24 3.13
N LYS A 199 3.85 27.62 2.72
CA LYS A 199 2.62 27.06 3.28
C LYS A 199 2.40 25.61 2.83
N TYR A 200 2.08 24.74 3.78
CA TYR A 200 1.74 23.34 3.55
C TYR A 200 0.64 22.87 4.53
N ASP A 201 0.07 21.71 4.26
CA ASP A 201 -0.82 21.02 5.20
C ASP A 201 -0.05 19.81 5.76
N ILE A 202 0.10 19.76 7.08
CA ILE A 202 0.86 18.70 7.77
C ILE A 202 0.23 17.31 7.58
N THR A 203 -1.06 17.24 7.27
CA THR A 203 -1.74 15.96 7.02
C THR A 203 -1.64 15.50 5.56
N ASN A 204 -1.31 16.42 4.65
CA ASN A 204 -1.23 16.16 3.22
C ASN A 204 -0.17 17.08 2.59
N LEU A 205 1.08 16.84 2.98
CA LEU A 205 2.20 17.66 2.57
C LEU A 205 2.48 17.49 1.08
N LYS A 206 2.27 18.56 0.33
CA LYS A 206 2.54 18.63 -1.12
C LYS A 206 3.53 19.74 -1.40
N TRP A 207 4.62 19.38 -2.05
CA TRP A 207 5.64 20.35 -2.45
C TRP A 207 6.33 19.90 -3.73
N LYS A 208 6.65 20.83 -4.62
CA LYS A 208 7.29 20.57 -5.92
C LYS A 208 6.65 19.50 -6.79
N GLY A 209 5.34 19.33 -6.68
CA GLY A 209 4.59 18.34 -7.43
C GLY A 209 4.63 16.92 -6.86
N MET A 210 5.22 16.74 -5.70
CA MET A 210 5.25 15.47 -4.95
C MET A 210 4.38 15.58 -3.71
N THR A 211 3.77 14.46 -3.34
CA THR A 211 3.10 14.24 -2.05
C THR A 211 4.06 13.50 -1.14
N PHE A 212 4.23 14.00 0.09
CA PHE A 212 5.10 13.38 1.09
C PHE A 212 4.26 12.66 2.12
N TRP A 213 4.64 11.43 2.42
CA TRP A 213 3.93 10.55 3.33
C TRP A 213 4.81 10.23 4.54
N ASN A 214 4.28 10.45 5.73
CA ASN A 214 4.92 10.02 6.97
C ASN A 214 4.65 8.54 7.20
N SER A 215 5.69 7.73 7.24
CA SER A 215 5.57 6.27 7.37
C SER A 215 5.54 5.76 8.82
N GLU A 216 5.67 6.66 9.81
CA GLU A 216 5.66 6.30 11.25
C GLU A 216 6.61 5.14 11.63
N GLY A 217 7.71 4.98 10.88
CA GLY A 217 8.72 3.95 11.14
C GLY A 217 8.64 2.71 10.22
N VAL A 218 7.75 2.70 9.24
CA VAL A 218 7.72 1.67 8.17
C VAL A 218 8.97 1.77 7.29
N VAL A 219 9.39 3.00 6.99
CA VAL A 219 10.69 3.29 6.36
C VAL A 219 11.70 3.61 7.46
N ALA A 220 12.92 3.06 7.36
CA ALA A 220 13.96 3.29 8.37
C ALA A 220 14.42 4.76 8.38
N PRO A 221 14.93 5.26 9.53
CA PRO A 221 15.51 6.60 9.58
C PRO A 221 16.63 6.75 8.55
N GLY A 222 16.63 7.88 7.84
CA GLY A 222 17.56 8.17 6.76
C GLY A 222 17.16 7.56 5.40
N ASP A 223 16.33 6.53 5.35
CA ASP A 223 15.86 5.94 4.09
C ASP A 223 14.65 6.70 3.52
N TYR A 224 14.45 6.57 2.21
CA TYR A 224 13.25 7.06 1.53
C TYR A 224 12.81 6.12 0.40
N LEU A 225 11.52 6.18 0.06
CA LEU A 225 10.96 5.56 -1.13
C LEU A 225 10.31 6.66 -1.98
N ALA A 226 10.76 6.83 -3.21
CA ALA A 226 10.14 7.74 -4.17
C ALA A 226 9.44 6.93 -5.27
N LEU A 227 8.23 7.36 -5.64
CA LEU A 227 7.32 6.60 -6.48
C LEU A 227 6.73 7.48 -7.58
N CYS A 228 6.55 6.92 -8.77
CA CYS A 228 5.82 7.53 -9.87
C CYS A 228 4.46 6.84 -10.04
N ASN A 229 3.38 7.46 -9.54
CA ASN A 229 2.02 6.90 -9.64
C ASN A 229 1.26 7.33 -10.90
N LYS A 230 1.86 8.09 -11.81
CA LYS A 230 1.24 8.44 -13.12
C LYS A 230 1.16 7.25 -14.07
N VAL A 231 2.11 6.35 -13.95
CA VAL A 231 2.09 5.02 -14.55
C VAL A 231 1.93 4.06 -13.38
N PRO A 232 0.99 3.10 -13.39
CA PRO A 232 0.82 2.23 -12.26
C PRO A 232 2.12 1.47 -11.98
N ALA A 233 2.84 1.95 -10.94
CA ALA A 233 4.08 1.35 -10.49
C ALA A 233 3.81 0.03 -9.78
N VAL A 234 2.71 0.02 -9.02
CA VAL A 234 2.33 -1.06 -8.12
C VAL A 234 0.81 -1.18 -8.08
N ILE A 235 0.33 -2.40 -8.05
CA ILE A 235 -1.05 -2.75 -7.76
C ILE A 235 -1.05 -3.56 -6.48
N LEU A 236 -1.87 -3.20 -5.50
CA LEU A 236 -2.05 -4.00 -4.30
C LEU A 236 -3.04 -5.13 -4.60
N GLU A 237 -2.51 -6.34 -4.73
CA GLU A 237 -3.32 -7.55 -4.84
C GLU A 237 -3.85 -7.90 -3.45
N LYS A 238 -5.17 -8.01 -3.30
CA LYS A 238 -5.82 -8.40 -2.06
C LYS A 238 -6.76 -9.57 -2.27
N TYR A 239 -6.95 -10.35 -1.23
CA TYR A 239 -7.94 -11.41 -1.21
C TYR A 239 -8.70 -11.39 0.11
N THR A 240 -10.01 -11.22 0.02
CA THR A 240 -10.90 -11.31 1.17
C THR A 240 -11.85 -12.48 0.94
N ASN A 241 -11.73 -13.52 1.78
CA ASN A 241 -12.52 -14.72 1.63
C ASN A 241 -13.98 -14.48 2.07
N PRO A 242 -14.97 -14.68 1.20
CA PRO A 242 -16.38 -14.47 1.54
C PRO A 242 -16.85 -15.29 2.75
N LYS A 243 -16.22 -16.42 3.05
CA LYS A 243 -16.54 -17.22 4.25
C LYS A 243 -16.19 -16.47 5.55
N TYR A 244 -15.21 -15.58 5.52
CA TYR A 244 -14.66 -14.88 6.68
C TYR A 244 -14.91 -13.37 6.66
N SER A 245 -15.65 -12.86 5.67
CA SER A 245 -16.02 -11.46 5.56
C SER A 245 -17.48 -11.28 5.17
N THR A 246 -18.27 -10.68 6.05
CA THR A 246 -19.65 -10.32 5.78
C THR A 246 -19.75 -9.11 4.84
N ILE A 247 -18.75 -8.24 4.85
CA ILE A 247 -18.67 -7.12 3.91
C ILE A 247 -18.45 -7.65 2.50
N GLN A 248 -17.55 -8.61 2.30
CA GLN A 248 -17.35 -9.23 0.99
C GLN A 248 -18.62 -9.94 0.50
N GLN A 249 -19.32 -10.66 1.37
CA GLN A 249 -20.61 -11.28 1.01
C GLN A 249 -21.64 -10.24 0.57
N SER A 250 -21.67 -9.08 1.23
CA SER A 250 -22.58 -7.99 0.87
C SER A 250 -22.22 -7.37 -0.48
N ILE A 251 -20.92 -7.21 -0.77
CA ILE A 251 -20.41 -6.74 -2.07
C ILE A 251 -20.79 -7.75 -3.16
N ASP A 252 -20.50 -9.04 -2.97
CA ASP A 252 -20.81 -10.09 -3.93
C ASP A 252 -22.30 -10.18 -4.23
N THR A 253 -23.14 -10.03 -3.20
CA THR A 253 -24.60 -9.99 -3.35
C THR A 253 -25.06 -8.76 -4.16
N ALA A 254 -24.49 -7.59 -3.89
CA ALA A 254 -24.80 -6.36 -4.62
C ALA A 254 -24.37 -6.45 -6.10
N VAL A 255 -23.21 -7.05 -6.36
CA VAL A 255 -22.73 -7.33 -7.72
C VAL A 255 -23.68 -8.28 -8.45
N ALA A 256 -24.07 -9.39 -7.81
CA ALA A 256 -25.00 -10.37 -8.38
C ALA A 256 -26.37 -9.77 -8.71
N ASN A 257 -26.83 -8.82 -7.89
CA ASN A 257 -28.11 -8.11 -8.10
C ASN A 257 -27.98 -6.92 -9.06
N GLY A 258 -26.79 -6.58 -9.54
CA GLY A 258 -26.55 -5.41 -10.40
C GLY A 258 -26.76 -4.06 -9.70
N ASP A 259 -26.72 -4.01 -8.37
CA ASP A 259 -26.93 -2.79 -7.58
C ASP A 259 -25.65 -1.97 -7.43
N LYS A 260 -25.35 -1.15 -8.45
CA LYS A 260 -24.19 -0.27 -8.47
C LYS A 260 -24.17 0.75 -7.31
N LYS A 261 -25.34 1.15 -6.80
CA LYS A 261 -25.42 2.12 -5.68
C LYS A 261 -25.07 1.47 -4.35
N ALA A 262 -25.44 0.22 -4.16
CA ALA A 262 -25.04 -0.52 -2.96
C ALA A 262 -23.53 -0.77 -2.93
N ILE A 263 -22.94 -1.18 -4.06
CA ILE A 263 -21.48 -1.42 -4.18
C ILE A 263 -20.69 -0.16 -3.80
N THR A 264 -21.09 1.02 -4.27
CA THR A 264 -20.37 2.28 -3.99
C THR A 264 -20.49 2.76 -2.54
N LYS A 265 -21.38 2.18 -1.74
CA LYS A 265 -21.59 2.53 -0.33
C LYS A 265 -20.89 1.57 0.63
N LEU A 266 -20.50 0.39 0.16
CA LEU A 266 -19.80 -0.59 0.95
C LEU A 266 -18.30 -0.30 0.90
N PRO A 267 -17.60 -0.30 2.05
CA PRO A 267 -16.15 -0.18 2.05
C PRO A 267 -15.54 -1.40 1.35
N ASP A 268 -14.39 -1.20 0.72
CA ASP A 268 -13.59 -2.30 0.20
C ASP A 268 -13.28 -3.30 1.32
N ALA A 269 -13.55 -4.58 1.09
CA ALA A 269 -13.23 -5.61 2.07
C ALA A 269 -11.71 -5.80 2.15
N LEU A 270 -11.12 -5.53 3.31
CA LEU A 270 -9.67 -5.65 3.56
C LEU A 270 -9.35 -6.74 4.58
N VAL A 271 -10.16 -6.84 5.63
CA VAL A 271 -9.91 -7.69 6.79
C VAL A 271 -10.73 -8.97 6.69
N ASN A 272 -10.10 -10.10 6.93
CA ASN A 272 -10.81 -11.33 7.22
C ASN A 272 -10.93 -11.49 8.73
N THR A 273 -12.10 -11.94 9.22
CA THR A 273 -12.35 -12.13 10.65
C THR A 273 -12.89 -13.51 10.94
N HIS A 274 -12.44 -14.12 12.03
CA HIS A 274 -12.96 -15.40 12.49
C HIS A 274 -13.00 -15.46 14.00
N THR A 275 -14.14 -15.91 14.55
CA THR A 275 -14.31 -16.14 15.96
C THR A 275 -14.57 -17.61 16.19
N TYR A 276 -13.83 -18.24 17.09
CA TYR A 276 -14.03 -19.64 17.46
C TYR A 276 -13.77 -19.86 18.94
N LYS A 277 -14.26 -20.97 19.45
CA LYS A 277 -13.96 -21.42 20.81
C LYS A 277 -12.75 -22.34 20.80
N PRO A 278 -11.66 -22.02 21.52
CA PRO A 278 -10.49 -22.89 21.59
C PRO A 278 -10.85 -24.25 22.24
N GLU A 279 -10.23 -25.30 21.75
CA GLU A 279 -10.42 -26.65 22.34
C GLU A 279 -9.96 -26.65 23.80
N GLY A 280 -10.77 -27.23 24.67
CA GLY A 280 -10.51 -27.29 26.11
C GLY A 280 -10.78 -26.01 26.91
N LYS A 281 -11.26 -24.92 26.25
CA LYS A 281 -11.60 -23.65 26.89
C LYS A 281 -13.01 -23.18 26.47
N PRO A 282 -14.08 -23.85 26.89
CA PRO A 282 -15.46 -23.57 26.42
C PRO A 282 -15.98 -22.19 26.81
N GLU A 283 -15.38 -21.54 27.83
CA GLU A 283 -15.77 -20.21 28.32
C GLU A 283 -14.99 -19.07 27.66
N MET A 284 -14.13 -19.39 26.70
CA MET A 284 -13.31 -18.39 25.97
C MET A 284 -13.66 -18.39 24.49
N ASN A 285 -13.59 -17.22 23.90
CA ASN A 285 -13.66 -17.00 22.46
C ASN A 285 -12.32 -16.46 22.00
N THR A 286 -11.84 -16.94 20.85
CA THR A 286 -10.65 -16.38 20.17
C THR A 286 -11.12 -15.62 18.95
N GLN A 287 -10.80 -14.34 18.90
CA GLN A 287 -11.02 -13.48 17.73
C GLN A 287 -9.75 -13.39 16.91
N GLN A 288 -9.84 -13.71 15.63
CA GLN A 288 -8.76 -13.61 14.67
C GLN A 288 -9.04 -12.51 13.65
N PHE A 289 -7.99 -11.79 13.24
CA PHE A 289 -7.99 -10.81 12.15
C PHE A 289 -6.78 -11.07 11.27
N TRP A 290 -6.95 -11.06 9.95
CA TRP A 290 -5.83 -11.18 9.02
C TRP A 290 -6.07 -10.45 7.71
N PHE A 291 -4.98 -10.01 7.08
CA PHE A 291 -4.95 -9.47 5.74
C PHE A 291 -4.29 -10.46 4.78
N ASN A 292 -4.81 -10.52 3.57
CA ASN A 292 -4.17 -11.15 2.44
C ASN A 292 -3.91 -10.05 1.41
N MET A 293 -2.81 -9.33 1.57
CA MET A 293 -2.45 -8.20 0.71
C MET A 293 -0.95 -8.23 0.42
N VAL A 294 -0.60 -8.08 -0.85
CA VAL A 294 0.79 -8.01 -1.31
C VAL A 294 0.91 -7.01 -2.45
N PRO A 295 2.07 -6.35 -2.61
CA PRO A 295 2.31 -5.50 -3.76
C PRO A 295 2.65 -6.36 -4.99
N ASN A 296 1.96 -6.11 -6.08
CA ASN A 296 2.33 -6.58 -7.40
C ASN A 296 3.02 -5.44 -8.14
N VAL A 297 4.34 -5.52 -8.29
CA VAL A 297 5.14 -4.49 -8.95
C VAL A 297 5.00 -4.63 -10.45
N VAL A 298 4.41 -3.64 -11.08
CA VAL A 298 4.15 -3.60 -12.53
C VAL A 298 5.28 -2.91 -13.28
N ASN A 299 5.88 -1.88 -12.68
CA ASN A 299 6.98 -1.13 -13.29
C ASN A 299 8.04 -0.77 -12.24
N ARG A 300 9.17 -1.45 -12.29
CA ARG A 300 10.29 -1.24 -11.36
C ARG A 300 10.92 0.14 -11.47
N GLU A 301 10.99 0.70 -12.67
CA GLU A 301 11.57 2.03 -12.92
C GLU A 301 10.73 3.18 -12.34
N SER A 302 9.47 2.89 -12.03
CA SER A 302 8.61 3.82 -11.29
C SER A 302 8.88 3.84 -9.78
N ILE A 303 9.88 3.09 -9.31
CA ILE A 303 10.24 2.95 -7.90
C ILE A 303 11.72 3.27 -7.72
N MET A 304 12.02 4.13 -6.77
CA MET A 304 13.37 4.45 -6.30
C MET A 304 13.42 4.26 -4.78
N ALA A 305 14.45 3.59 -4.32
CA ALA A 305 14.78 3.51 -2.89
C ALA A 305 16.17 4.08 -2.67
N GLY A 306 16.34 4.93 -1.69
CA GLY A 306 17.62 5.56 -1.38
C GLY A 306 17.76 5.88 0.09
N THR A 307 18.94 6.33 0.45
CA THR A 307 19.31 6.77 1.78
C THR A 307 19.82 8.21 1.69
N PHE A 308 19.36 9.10 2.56
CA PHE A 308 19.85 10.48 2.62
C PHE A 308 21.26 10.54 3.18
N GLY A 309 22.14 11.31 2.55
CA GLY A 309 23.52 11.49 2.97
C GLY A 309 24.51 10.46 2.37
N GLU A 310 24.06 9.67 1.41
CA GLU A 310 24.89 8.78 0.59
C GLU A 310 25.11 9.36 -0.80
#